data_500596eff931bfbf09d5c00da9427f53
#
_entry.id   500596eff931bfbf09d5c00da9427f53
#
_cell.length_a   1.000
_cell.length_b   1.000
_cell.length_c   1.000
_cell.angle_alpha   90.00
_cell.angle_beta   90.00
_cell.angle_gamma   90.00
#
_symmetry.space_group_name_H-M   'P 1'
#
loop_
_entity.id
_entity.type
_entity.pdbx_description
1 polymer ?
#
loop_
_entity_poly.entity_id
_entity_poly.type
_entity_poly.pdbx_seq_one_letter_code
_entity_poly.pdbx_strand_id
1 'polypeptide(L)'
;DRFVAVKGISFYVREGEILGIIGKNGSGKSTTLNALAGIFSPDSGSIDLNGHSISLLSIGVGFIREMTGRENITLSGMLLGFTEEQVKAKEQEIIDFAEIGEFIDMPVRTYSSGMYSKLAFSITAILETDIMLIDEVLSVGDQKFKKKSYEKMKSLISNKDRTVVIVSHSIE
;
A
#
# COMPACT_ATOMS: atom_id res chain seq x y z
N ASP A 1 -26.90 -8.98 15.90
CA ASP A 1 -25.97 -8.10 16.64
C ASP A 1 -24.95 -7.55 15.66
N ARG A 2 -24.77 -6.21 15.64
CA ARG A 2 -23.72 -5.58 14.83
C ARG A 2 -22.40 -5.65 15.60
N PHE A 3 -21.37 -6.21 14.97
CA PHE A 3 -20.01 -6.16 15.51
C PHE A 3 -19.39 -4.79 15.22
N VAL A 4 -18.93 -4.10 16.26
CA VAL A 4 -18.24 -2.80 16.13
C VAL A 4 -16.74 -3.04 16.15
N ALA A 5 -16.10 -2.93 15.01
CA ALA A 5 -14.66 -3.18 14.85
C ALA A 5 -13.80 -2.05 15.43
N VAL A 6 -14.24 -0.78 15.29
CA VAL A 6 -13.56 0.41 15.82
C VAL A 6 -14.60 1.31 16.48
N LYS A 7 -14.36 1.72 17.73
CA LYS A 7 -15.28 2.56 18.51
C LYS A 7 -14.77 3.99 18.55
N GLY A 8 -15.22 4.83 17.62
CA GLY A 8 -15.05 6.28 17.66
C GLY A 8 -13.64 6.73 18.01
N ILE A 9 -12.74 6.76 17.01
CA ILE A 9 -11.40 7.31 17.15
C ILE A 9 -11.32 8.63 16.37
N SER A 10 -10.52 9.56 16.89
CA SER A 10 -10.21 10.82 16.20
C SER A 10 -8.73 11.13 16.40
N PHE A 11 -8.05 11.42 15.31
CA PHE A 11 -6.65 11.86 15.33
C PHE A 11 -6.33 12.67 14.08
N TYR A 12 -5.22 13.37 14.10
CA TYR A 12 -4.66 14.02 12.92
C TYR A 12 -3.17 13.70 12.80
N VAL A 13 -2.66 13.75 11.60
CA VAL A 13 -1.24 13.53 11.28
C VAL A 13 -0.76 14.75 10.51
N ARG A 14 0.36 15.32 10.94
CA ARG A 14 0.96 16.47 10.23
C ARG A 14 1.74 15.98 9.04
N GLU A 15 1.88 16.83 8.05
CA GLU A 15 2.74 16.57 6.90
C GLU A 15 4.19 16.29 7.35
N GLY A 16 4.78 15.23 6.81
CA GLY A 16 6.12 14.75 7.18
C GLY A 16 6.18 13.99 8.52
N GLU A 17 5.05 13.75 9.19
CA GLU A 17 5.00 13.03 10.47
C GLU A 17 4.87 11.52 10.24
N ILE A 18 5.45 10.75 11.16
CA ILE A 18 5.28 9.30 11.25
C ILE A 18 4.39 8.99 12.43
N LEU A 19 3.19 8.45 12.18
CA LEU A 19 2.26 8.00 13.21
C LEU A 19 2.32 6.48 13.37
N GLY A 20 2.62 6.01 14.57
CA GLY A 20 2.51 4.60 14.94
C GLY A 20 1.17 4.27 15.61
N ILE A 21 0.43 3.32 15.06
CA ILE A 21 -0.80 2.77 15.67
C ILE A 21 -0.45 1.40 16.26
N ILE A 22 -0.45 1.29 17.57
CA ILE A 22 -0.03 0.09 18.28
C ILE A 22 -1.22 -0.54 19.00
N GLY A 23 -1.29 -1.86 18.99
CA GLY A 23 -2.35 -2.57 19.71
C GLY A 23 -2.33 -4.08 19.48
N LYS A 24 -3.04 -4.81 20.31
CA LYS A 24 -3.17 -6.28 20.22
C LYS A 24 -3.86 -6.70 18.92
N ASN A 25 -3.69 -7.97 18.55
CA ASN A 25 -4.45 -8.55 17.44
C ASN A 25 -5.97 -8.45 17.71
N GLY A 26 -6.73 -8.09 16.70
CA GLY A 26 -8.17 -7.87 16.80
C GLY A 26 -8.60 -6.52 17.39
N SER A 27 -7.67 -5.57 17.65
CA SER A 27 -8.02 -4.24 18.17
C SER A 27 -8.51 -3.24 17.10
N GLY A 28 -8.67 -3.66 15.84
CA GLY A 28 -9.18 -2.81 14.76
C GLY A 28 -8.11 -2.05 13.97
N LYS A 29 -6.81 -2.31 14.16
CA LYS A 29 -5.73 -1.62 13.47
C LYS A 29 -5.81 -1.72 11.94
N SER A 30 -5.87 -2.94 11.42
CA SER A 30 -5.98 -3.16 9.96
C SER A 30 -7.31 -2.63 9.41
N THR A 31 -8.38 -2.68 10.19
CA THR A 31 -9.66 -2.05 9.85
C THR A 31 -9.51 -0.53 9.70
N THR A 32 -8.80 0.10 10.63
CA THR A 32 -8.49 1.54 10.56
C THR A 32 -7.65 1.87 9.32
N LEU A 33 -6.58 1.11 9.04
CA LEU A 33 -5.77 1.33 7.84
C LEU A 33 -6.59 1.19 6.55
N ASN A 34 -7.44 0.17 6.46
CA ASN A 34 -8.27 -0.05 5.28
C ASN A 34 -9.28 1.08 5.08
N ALA A 35 -9.86 1.63 6.15
CA ALA A 35 -10.72 2.80 6.08
C ALA A 35 -9.94 4.04 5.60
N LEU A 36 -8.73 4.28 6.14
CA LEU A 36 -7.85 5.37 5.70
C LEU A 36 -7.47 5.24 4.22
N ALA A 37 -7.19 4.02 3.76
CA ALA A 37 -6.89 3.73 2.36
C ALA A 37 -8.10 3.87 1.42
N GLY A 38 -9.30 4.13 1.94
CA GLY A 38 -10.52 4.26 1.16
C GLY A 38 -11.09 2.94 0.64
N ILE A 39 -10.65 1.79 1.19
CA ILE A 39 -11.16 0.46 0.79
C ILE A 39 -12.63 0.32 1.20
N PHE A 40 -13.02 0.94 2.31
CA PHE A 40 -14.41 1.10 2.71
C PHE A 40 -14.61 2.41 3.48
N SER A 41 -15.83 2.92 3.47
CA SER A 41 -16.20 4.12 4.21
C SER A 41 -16.52 3.81 5.67
N PRO A 42 -16.20 4.70 6.61
CA PRO A 42 -16.63 4.56 7.99
C PRO A 42 -18.15 4.67 8.12
N ASP A 43 -18.75 3.95 9.08
CA ASP A 43 -20.20 4.05 9.36
C ASP A 43 -20.60 5.43 9.88
N SER A 44 -19.67 6.14 10.52
CA SER A 44 -19.86 7.52 11.01
C SER A 44 -18.52 8.25 11.08
N GLY A 45 -18.57 9.57 11.08
CA GLY A 45 -17.38 10.42 11.04
C GLY A 45 -16.89 10.68 9.62
N SER A 46 -15.69 11.23 9.49
CA SER A 46 -15.09 11.59 8.22
C SER A 46 -13.58 11.37 8.23
N ILE A 47 -13.04 11.12 7.06
CA ILE A 47 -11.60 11.06 6.80
C ILE A 47 -11.28 12.16 5.80
N ASP A 48 -10.44 13.11 6.19
CA ASP A 48 -9.99 14.19 5.33
C ASP A 48 -8.50 14.04 5.07
N LEU A 49 -8.13 13.91 3.80
CA LEU A 49 -6.75 13.76 3.34
C LEU A 49 -6.15 15.10 2.87
N ASN A 50 -6.88 16.22 2.99
CA ASN A 50 -6.46 17.54 2.51
C ASN A 50 -5.98 17.54 1.04
N GLY A 51 -6.57 16.72 0.19
CA GLY A 51 -6.20 16.60 -1.22
C GLY A 51 -4.93 15.79 -1.50
N HIS A 52 -4.31 15.19 -0.47
CA HIS A 52 -3.14 14.33 -0.63
C HIS A 52 -3.50 12.93 -1.11
N SER A 53 -2.60 12.34 -1.89
CA SER A 53 -2.69 10.94 -2.32
C SER A 53 -2.31 10.00 -1.17
N ILE A 54 -2.96 8.84 -1.10
CA ILE A 54 -2.72 7.84 -0.06
C ILE A 54 -2.64 6.44 -0.67
N SER A 55 -1.75 5.62 -0.16
CA SER A 55 -1.66 4.21 -0.53
C SER A 55 -1.38 3.32 0.67
N LEU A 56 -1.90 2.10 0.61
CA LEU A 56 -1.53 1.03 1.54
C LEU A 56 -0.53 0.11 0.84
N LEU A 57 0.67 0.01 1.39
CA LEU A 57 1.72 -0.87 0.87
C LEU A 57 1.24 -2.32 0.86
N SER A 58 1.55 -3.05 -0.21
CA SER A 58 1.23 -4.46 -0.43
C SER A 58 -0.19 -4.81 -0.87
N ILE A 59 -1.09 -3.84 -1.03
CA ILE A 59 -2.40 -4.12 -1.61
C ILE A 59 -2.44 -3.69 -3.07
N GLY A 60 -2.80 -4.61 -3.96
CA GLY A 60 -3.03 -4.34 -5.38
C GLY A 60 -4.33 -3.55 -5.57
N VAL A 61 -4.22 -2.22 -5.61
CA VAL A 61 -5.38 -1.33 -5.79
C VAL A 61 -5.93 -1.52 -7.21
N GLY A 62 -7.18 -1.94 -7.29
CA GLY A 62 -7.91 -2.03 -8.55
C GLY A 62 -7.41 -3.10 -9.51
N PHE A 63 -6.64 -4.10 -9.07
CA PHE A 63 -6.16 -5.17 -9.94
C PHE A 63 -7.31 -5.91 -10.60
N ILE A 64 -7.28 -5.95 -11.93
CA ILE A 64 -8.19 -6.75 -12.76
C ILE A 64 -7.46 -8.02 -13.16
N ARG A 65 -8.00 -9.17 -12.75
CA ARG A 65 -7.34 -10.47 -12.89
C ARG A 65 -7.14 -10.92 -14.32
N GLU A 66 -7.98 -10.47 -15.24
CA GLU A 66 -7.95 -10.75 -16.68
C GLU A 66 -6.92 -9.93 -17.43
N MET A 67 -6.52 -8.80 -16.87
CA MET A 67 -5.49 -7.93 -17.44
C MET A 67 -4.08 -8.40 -17.05
N THR A 68 -3.11 -8.05 -17.88
CA THR A 68 -1.69 -8.31 -17.63
C THR A 68 -1.17 -7.52 -16.42
N GLY A 69 -0.01 -7.91 -15.91
CA GLY A 69 0.66 -7.14 -14.85
C GLY A 69 0.98 -5.72 -15.30
N ARG A 70 1.42 -5.54 -16.54
CA ARG A 70 1.73 -4.24 -17.14
C ARG A 70 0.51 -3.33 -17.20
N GLU A 71 -0.62 -3.84 -17.68
CA GLU A 71 -1.88 -3.09 -17.70
C GLU A 71 -2.36 -2.75 -16.28
N ASN A 72 -2.18 -3.66 -15.33
CA ASN A 72 -2.51 -3.41 -13.93
C ASN A 72 -1.59 -2.37 -13.26
N ILE A 73 -0.32 -2.25 -13.67
CA ILE A 73 0.55 -1.14 -13.22
C ILE A 73 -0.09 0.20 -13.60
N THR A 74 -0.49 0.35 -14.86
CA THR A 74 -1.11 1.59 -15.34
C THR A 74 -2.42 1.87 -14.61
N LEU A 75 -3.31 0.89 -14.52
CA LEU A 75 -4.59 1.03 -13.85
C LEU A 75 -4.44 1.40 -12.38
N SER A 76 -3.62 0.67 -11.63
CA SER A 76 -3.37 0.94 -10.22
C SER A 76 -2.75 2.33 -10.00
N GLY A 77 -1.78 2.72 -10.82
CA GLY A 77 -1.16 4.03 -10.71
C GLY A 77 -2.16 5.16 -10.92
N MET A 78 -3.05 5.03 -11.89
CA MET A 78 -4.12 6.02 -12.14
C MET A 78 -5.13 6.06 -10.98
N LEU A 79 -5.48 4.92 -10.40
CA LEU A 79 -6.37 4.87 -9.23
C LEU A 79 -5.72 5.48 -7.97
N LEU A 80 -4.40 5.46 -7.88
CA LEU A 80 -3.64 6.15 -6.82
C LEU A 80 -3.50 7.66 -7.06
N GLY A 81 -4.00 8.18 -8.18
CA GLY A 81 -4.03 9.61 -8.50
C GLY A 81 -2.90 10.09 -9.41
N PHE A 82 -2.09 9.19 -9.98
CA PHE A 82 -1.04 9.53 -10.95
C PHE A 82 -1.61 9.62 -12.37
N THR A 83 -1.01 10.45 -13.22
CA THR A 83 -1.32 10.45 -14.66
C THR A 83 -0.72 9.22 -15.33
N GLU A 84 -1.27 8.81 -16.47
CA GLU A 84 -0.72 7.70 -17.26
C GLU A 84 0.75 7.92 -17.62
N GLU A 85 1.12 9.17 -17.95
CA GLU A 85 2.51 9.54 -18.27
C GLU A 85 3.44 9.35 -17.06
N GLN A 86 3.00 9.75 -15.88
CA GLN A 86 3.77 9.55 -14.63
C GLN A 86 3.97 8.07 -14.33
N VAL A 87 2.93 7.26 -14.52
CA VAL A 87 3.03 5.81 -14.31
C VAL A 87 3.95 5.17 -15.33
N LYS A 88 3.84 5.52 -16.61
CA LYS A 88 4.71 5.02 -17.68
C LYS A 88 6.18 5.38 -17.46
N ALA A 89 6.46 6.57 -16.95
CA ALA A 89 7.82 6.98 -16.60
C ALA A 89 8.45 6.09 -15.52
N LYS A 90 7.64 5.45 -14.68
CA LYS A 90 8.08 4.56 -13.60
C LYS A 90 7.86 3.07 -13.88
N GLU A 91 7.21 2.72 -14.99
CA GLU A 91 6.82 1.35 -15.32
C GLU A 91 7.98 0.37 -15.26
N GLN A 92 9.10 0.71 -15.92
CA GLN A 92 10.26 -0.18 -15.96
C GLN A 92 10.88 -0.36 -14.58
N GLU A 93 10.95 0.69 -13.77
CA GLU A 93 11.45 0.62 -12.40
C GLU A 93 10.55 -0.31 -11.53
N ILE A 94 9.24 -0.24 -11.71
CA ILE A 94 8.28 -1.12 -11.04
C ILE A 94 8.48 -2.58 -11.45
N ILE A 95 8.62 -2.84 -12.75
CA ILE A 95 8.83 -4.18 -13.30
C ILE A 95 10.13 -4.79 -12.78
N ASP A 96 11.21 -4.05 -12.81
CA ASP A 96 12.53 -4.48 -12.34
C ASP A 96 12.50 -4.77 -10.82
N PHE A 97 11.78 -3.94 -10.07
CA PHE A 97 11.64 -4.14 -8.64
C PHE A 97 10.82 -5.39 -8.31
N ALA A 98 9.75 -5.66 -9.05
CA ALA A 98 8.85 -6.79 -8.80
C ALA A 98 9.51 -8.16 -9.05
N GLU A 99 10.50 -8.25 -9.92
CA GLU A 99 11.24 -9.49 -10.24
C GLU A 99 10.31 -10.67 -10.60
N ILE A 100 9.31 -10.43 -11.45
CA ILE A 100 8.38 -11.47 -11.92
C ILE A 100 8.63 -11.90 -13.38
N GLY A 101 9.65 -11.33 -14.01
CA GLY A 101 10.10 -11.70 -15.36
C GLY A 101 9.01 -11.58 -16.43
N GLU A 102 8.93 -12.57 -17.30
CA GLU A 102 7.98 -12.59 -18.42
C GLU A 102 6.51 -12.60 -18.00
N PHE A 103 6.22 -12.95 -16.75
CA PHE A 103 4.84 -12.92 -16.24
C PHE A 103 4.23 -11.53 -16.25
N ILE A 104 5.04 -10.45 -16.35
CA ILE A 104 4.51 -9.09 -16.44
C ILE A 104 3.53 -8.90 -17.60
N ASP A 105 3.72 -9.62 -18.71
CA ASP A 105 2.88 -9.57 -19.90
C ASP A 105 1.82 -10.70 -19.93
N MET A 106 1.68 -11.44 -18.83
CA MET A 106 0.63 -12.45 -18.65
C MET A 106 -0.49 -11.95 -17.73
N PRO A 107 -1.72 -12.46 -17.89
CA PRO A 107 -2.83 -12.09 -17.01
C PRO A 107 -2.56 -12.38 -15.54
N VAL A 108 -2.91 -11.44 -14.67
CA VAL A 108 -2.68 -11.54 -13.20
C VAL A 108 -3.36 -12.77 -12.58
N ARG A 109 -4.43 -13.29 -13.18
CA ARG A 109 -5.07 -14.55 -12.75
C ARG A 109 -4.13 -15.75 -12.77
N THR A 110 -3.01 -15.69 -13.50
CA THR A 110 -1.99 -16.75 -13.58
C THR A 110 -0.89 -16.61 -12.52
N TYR A 111 -0.91 -15.52 -11.75
CA TYR A 111 0.12 -15.26 -10.75
C TYR A 111 -0.04 -16.11 -9.49
N SER A 112 1.09 -16.53 -8.92
CA SER A 112 1.09 -16.99 -7.54
C SER A 112 0.77 -15.84 -6.58
N SER A 113 0.36 -16.15 -5.36
CA SER A 113 0.14 -15.13 -4.32
C SER A 113 1.40 -14.28 -4.06
N GLY A 114 2.58 -14.91 -4.13
CA GLY A 114 3.86 -14.21 -4.00
C GLY A 114 4.12 -13.24 -5.15
N MET A 115 3.85 -13.63 -6.39
CA MET A 115 4.00 -12.75 -7.56
C MET A 115 3.03 -11.57 -7.51
N TYR A 116 1.78 -11.84 -7.14
CA TYR A 116 0.77 -10.80 -6.94
C TYR A 116 1.24 -9.77 -5.90
N SER A 117 1.67 -10.23 -4.74
CA SER A 117 2.14 -9.36 -3.66
C SER A 117 3.41 -8.58 -4.04
N LYS A 118 4.34 -9.19 -4.79
CA LYS A 118 5.54 -8.52 -5.30
C LYS A 118 5.17 -7.35 -6.21
N LEU A 119 4.25 -7.57 -7.17
CA LEU A 119 3.82 -6.51 -8.07
C LEU A 119 3.07 -5.41 -7.34
N ALA A 120 2.12 -5.77 -6.47
CA ALA A 120 1.34 -4.82 -5.69
C ALA A 120 2.22 -3.91 -4.81
N PHE A 121 3.19 -4.51 -4.09
CA PHE A 121 4.17 -3.75 -3.31
C PHE A 121 5.02 -2.83 -4.18
N SER A 122 5.52 -3.34 -5.32
CA SER A 122 6.39 -2.58 -6.22
C SER A 122 5.71 -1.32 -6.76
N ILE A 123 4.43 -1.41 -7.14
CA ILE A 123 3.66 -0.27 -7.62
C ILE A 123 3.59 0.82 -6.55
N THR A 124 3.15 0.48 -5.34
CA THR A 124 2.96 1.46 -4.27
C THR A 124 4.27 2.01 -3.73
N ALA A 125 5.33 1.19 -3.67
CA ALA A 125 6.64 1.61 -3.18
C ALA A 125 7.43 2.49 -4.18
N ILE A 126 7.19 2.34 -5.48
CA ILE A 126 7.89 3.11 -6.52
C ILE A 126 7.13 4.37 -6.91
N LEU A 127 5.79 4.33 -6.96
CA LEU A 127 4.98 5.51 -7.30
C LEU A 127 4.94 6.54 -6.17
N GLU A 128 5.10 6.11 -4.93
CA GLU A 128 5.33 6.99 -3.78
C GLU A 128 4.24 8.07 -3.59
N THR A 129 3.06 7.69 -3.11
CA THR A 129 2.00 8.62 -2.70
C THR A 129 2.42 9.54 -1.54
N ASP A 130 1.74 10.67 -1.35
CA ASP A 130 2.04 11.66 -0.30
C ASP A 130 1.92 11.05 1.11
N ILE A 131 0.90 10.20 1.30
CA ILE A 131 0.65 9.48 2.55
C ILE A 131 0.83 7.98 2.28
N MET A 132 1.65 7.34 3.09
CA MET A 132 1.91 5.90 3.00
C MET A 132 1.40 5.19 4.25
N LEU A 133 0.56 4.18 4.05
CA LEU A 133 0.07 3.30 5.10
C LEU A 133 0.88 1.99 5.07
N ILE A 134 1.37 1.58 6.23
CA ILE A 134 2.19 0.38 6.37
C ILE A 134 1.55 -0.53 7.42
N ASP A 135 1.19 -1.74 7.01
CA ASP A 135 0.82 -2.81 7.94
C ASP A 135 2.06 -3.67 8.24
N GLU A 136 2.37 -3.87 9.51
CA GLU A 136 3.53 -4.67 9.95
C GLU A 136 3.53 -6.10 9.40
N VAL A 137 2.37 -6.64 9.02
CA VAL A 137 2.22 -7.99 8.45
C VAL A 137 2.70 -8.06 6.99
N LEU A 138 3.62 -7.18 6.58
CA LEU A 138 4.23 -7.19 5.24
C LEU A 138 5.06 -8.46 4.98
N SER A 139 4.36 -9.59 4.81
CA SER A 139 4.94 -10.84 4.37
C SER A 139 4.87 -10.93 2.83
N VAL A 140 5.73 -10.16 2.14
CA VAL A 140 5.71 -10.04 0.69
C VAL A 140 6.76 -10.96 0.06
N GLY A 141 6.32 -11.91 -0.75
CA GLY A 141 7.19 -12.75 -1.58
C GLY A 141 8.10 -13.72 -0.80
N ASP A 142 9.21 -14.11 -1.43
CA ASP A 142 10.25 -14.94 -0.85
C ASP A 142 11.20 -14.15 0.07
N GLN A 143 12.15 -14.85 0.73
CA GLN A 143 13.09 -14.21 1.68
C GLN A 143 13.93 -13.10 1.05
N LYS A 144 14.34 -13.26 -0.22
CA LYS A 144 15.13 -12.25 -0.94
C LYS A 144 14.30 -10.98 -1.14
N PHE A 145 13.06 -11.13 -1.58
CA PHE A 145 12.15 -10.01 -1.79
C PHE A 145 11.74 -9.34 -0.46
N LYS A 146 11.57 -10.11 0.61
CA LYS A 146 11.33 -9.57 1.96
C LYS A 146 12.42 -8.60 2.41
N LYS A 147 13.69 -8.98 2.21
CA LYS A 147 14.82 -8.10 2.53
C LYS A 147 14.80 -6.83 1.68
N LYS A 148 14.60 -6.97 0.38
CA LYS A 148 14.54 -5.85 -0.58
C LYS A 148 13.39 -4.89 -0.27
N SER A 149 12.20 -5.42 0.03
CA SER A 149 11.02 -4.62 0.39
C SER A 149 11.20 -3.91 1.73
N TYR A 150 11.83 -4.55 2.70
CA TYR A 150 12.15 -3.94 3.99
C TYR A 150 13.16 -2.77 3.84
N GLU A 151 14.20 -2.93 3.04
CA GLU A 151 15.17 -1.87 2.75
C GLU A 151 14.51 -0.69 2.01
N LYS A 152 13.65 -0.97 1.03
CA LYS A 152 12.86 0.06 0.35
C LYS A 152 11.94 0.80 1.32
N MET A 153 11.24 0.08 2.17
CA MET A 153 10.35 0.65 3.18
C MET A 153 11.11 1.55 4.17
N LYS A 154 12.29 1.13 4.65
CA LYS A 154 13.16 1.98 5.47
C LYS A 154 13.56 3.26 4.76
N SER A 155 13.92 3.17 3.49
CA SER A 155 14.26 4.34 2.67
C SER A 155 13.09 5.31 2.57
N LEU A 156 11.87 4.81 2.38
CA LEU A 156 10.65 5.62 2.30
C LEU A 156 10.34 6.32 3.63
N ILE A 157 10.47 5.61 4.74
CA ILE A 157 10.24 6.14 6.10
C ILE A 157 11.29 7.19 6.48
N SER A 158 12.53 7.01 6.03
CA SER A 158 13.64 7.94 6.33
C SER A 158 13.56 9.25 5.57
N ASN A 159 12.71 9.34 4.56
CA ASN A 159 12.47 10.59 3.83
C ASN A 159 11.54 11.50 4.66
N LYS A 160 12.11 12.59 5.19
CA LYS A 160 11.40 13.53 6.09
C LYS A 160 10.23 14.27 5.44
N ASP A 161 10.11 14.22 4.13
CA ASP A 161 9.02 14.87 3.38
C ASP A 161 7.78 13.96 3.23
N ARG A 162 7.80 12.77 3.84
CA ARG A 162 6.71 11.79 3.74
C ARG A 162 5.92 11.68 5.02
N THR A 163 4.61 11.61 4.85
CA THR A 163 3.68 11.29 5.93
C THR A 163 3.43 9.79 5.93
N VAL A 164 3.69 9.13 7.05
CA VAL A 164 3.60 7.67 7.16
C VAL A 164 2.72 7.28 8.35
N VAL A 165 1.81 6.35 8.14
CA VAL A 165 1.04 5.71 9.22
C VAL A 165 1.42 4.23 9.27
N ILE A 166 2.00 3.80 10.37
CA ILE A 166 2.46 2.42 10.59
C ILE A 166 1.57 1.75 11.62
N VAL A 167 1.11 0.56 11.32
CA VAL A 167 0.41 -0.30 12.28
C VAL A 167 1.34 -1.40 12.73
N SER A 168 1.50 -1.54 14.05
CA SER A 168 2.32 -2.58 14.67
C SER A 168 1.63 -3.21 15.86
N HIS A 169 2.04 -4.43 16.22
CA HIS A 169 1.62 -5.09 17.46
C HIS A 169 2.74 -5.04 18.54
N SER A 170 3.92 -4.55 18.21
CA SER A 170 5.03 -4.35 19.15
C SER A 170 5.67 -2.96 18.99
N ILE A 171 6.40 -2.54 20.01
CA ILE A 171 7.10 -1.24 20.07
C ILE A 171 8.60 -1.41 19.70
N GLU A 172 8.99 -2.54 19.12
CA GLU A 172 10.40 -2.80 18.76
C GLU A 172 10.76 -2.24 17.40
#